data_9a264ecdbaf6155294500366fc140687
#
_entry.id   9a264ecdbaf6155294500366fc140687
#
_cell.length_a   1.000
_cell.length_b   1.000
_cell.length_c   1.000
_cell.angle_alpha   90.00
_cell.angle_beta   90.00
_cell.angle_gamma   90.00
#
_symmetry.space_group_name_H-M   'P 1'
#
loop_
_entity.id
_entity.type
_entity.pdbx_description
1 polymer ?
#
loop_
_entity_poly.entity_id
_entity_poly.type
_entity_poly.pdbx_seq_one_letter_code
_entity_poly.pdbx_strand_id
1 'polypeptide(L)'
;MIAKISSTENLGGALGYNFKKMEKGEANILLAAELYQSKEGRYMMEDVLADMEALIPKKCRTEKTVFHCSLNPHPDEKLSDERLTQIAKEYMEALGYGKQPYIVFKHNDIAREHIHIVSLRVDSRGQKINDKFEKRRSKQITDALERKFGLIPSSKVTEKAVAETPKVDIGKGNIKEQVASVVRMVLKHYKFCSLGELNAILSKYNLAVEEVKTEFRGKKYDGLVYVPTDDKGGKISTPINASDIGRGVGYTAVQNRIQKSKQNIKPLIPTVRNKVLQTMRTSPNTEKELRQRLEEQGLRVVIRKNESGRIYGITFIDDKGGIALNGSRLGKGYAANIFNGYFSNPAHNLYVVKQKCTT
;
A
#
# COMPACT_ATOMS: atom_id res chain seq x y z
N MET A 1 -10.08 3.96 -2.05
CA MET A 1 -10.27 5.32 -1.49
C MET A 1 -9.87 5.37 -0.02
N ILE A 2 -9.13 6.37 0.41
CA ILE A 2 -8.68 6.53 1.81
C ILE A 2 -9.37 7.74 2.42
N ALA A 3 -10.14 7.54 3.50
CA ALA A 3 -10.71 8.61 4.30
C ALA A 3 -9.78 8.95 5.47
N LYS A 4 -9.55 10.24 5.70
CA LYS A 4 -8.86 10.75 6.88
C LYS A 4 -9.83 11.67 7.64
N ILE A 5 -10.27 11.24 8.81
CA ILE A 5 -11.19 11.99 9.66
C ILE A 5 -10.41 12.68 10.77
N SER A 6 -10.70 13.93 11.00
CA SER A 6 -10.25 14.74 12.13
C SER A 6 -11.42 15.52 12.73
N SER A 7 -11.25 16.02 13.94
CA SER A 7 -12.20 16.90 14.61
C SER A 7 -11.50 18.05 15.28
N THR A 8 -12.11 19.23 15.26
CA THR A 8 -11.57 20.44 15.87
C THR A 8 -12.71 21.25 16.49
N GLU A 9 -12.40 22.20 17.34
CA GLU A 9 -13.29 23.25 17.81
C GLU A 9 -13.27 24.50 16.91
N ASN A 10 -12.22 24.63 16.08
CA ASN A 10 -11.99 25.80 15.24
C ASN A 10 -12.65 25.61 13.85
N LEU A 11 -13.92 26.02 13.73
CA LEU A 11 -14.66 25.97 12.47
C LEU A 11 -14.08 26.95 11.43
N GLY A 12 -13.80 28.18 11.85
CA GLY A 12 -13.20 29.20 10.98
C GLY A 12 -11.85 28.76 10.41
N GLY A 13 -11.02 28.05 11.20
CA GLY A 13 -9.77 27.48 10.71
C GLY A 13 -9.97 26.37 9.68
N ALA A 14 -10.96 25.48 9.90
CA ALA A 14 -11.27 24.39 8.98
C ALA A 14 -11.83 24.90 7.64
N LEU A 15 -12.70 25.90 7.65
CA LEU A 15 -13.24 26.55 6.45
C LEU A 15 -12.17 27.39 5.77
N GLY A 16 -11.49 28.26 6.53
CA GLY A 16 -10.48 29.19 6.00
C GLY A 16 -9.33 28.51 5.26
N TYR A 17 -8.93 27.31 5.69
CA TYR A 17 -7.96 26.50 4.95
C TYR A 17 -8.42 26.21 3.52
N ASN A 18 -9.69 25.81 3.36
CA ASN A 18 -10.25 25.42 2.08
C ASN A 18 -10.54 26.64 1.19
N PHE A 19 -11.11 27.71 1.76
CA PHE A 19 -11.38 28.96 1.03
C PHE A 19 -10.12 29.64 0.55
N LYS A 20 -9.04 29.69 1.35
CA LYS A 20 -7.73 30.18 0.91
C LYS A 20 -7.16 29.42 -0.28
N LYS A 21 -7.44 28.13 -0.39
CA LYS A 21 -7.05 27.34 -1.55
C LYS A 21 -7.89 27.68 -2.78
N MET A 22 -9.17 28.00 -2.61
CA MET A 22 -10.02 28.49 -3.69
C MET A 22 -9.51 29.84 -4.25
N GLU A 23 -9.13 30.77 -3.38
CA GLU A 23 -8.52 32.05 -3.77
C GLU A 23 -7.26 31.87 -4.61
N LYS A 24 -6.49 30.82 -4.36
CA LYS A 24 -5.29 30.47 -5.14
C LYS A 24 -5.59 29.67 -6.41
N GLY A 25 -6.84 29.35 -6.69
CA GLY A 25 -7.22 28.47 -7.81
C GLY A 25 -6.86 27.00 -7.61
N GLU A 26 -6.52 26.58 -6.37
CA GLU A 26 -6.14 25.23 -6.02
C GLU A 26 -7.30 24.35 -5.53
N ALA A 27 -8.48 24.95 -5.38
CA ALA A 27 -9.69 24.24 -4.95
C ALA A 27 -10.96 24.87 -5.54
N ASN A 28 -12.04 24.09 -5.59
CA ASN A 28 -13.39 24.55 -5.92
C ASN A 28 -14.44 23.83 -5.06
N ILE A 29 -15.60 24.45 -4.88
CA ILE A 29 -16.73 23.84 -4.17
C ILE A 29 -17.46 22.91 -5.14
N LEU A 30 -17.65 21.65 -4.72
CA LEU A 30 -18.47 20.66 -5.44
C LEU A 30 -19.92 20.63 -4.96
N LEU A 31 -20.10 20.83 -3.67
CA LEU A 31 -21.41 20.71 -3.03
C LEU A 31 -21.42 21.48 -1.73
N ALA A 32 -22.54 22.15 -1.45
CA ALA A 32 -22.92 22.62 -0.13
C ALA A 32 -24.34 22.13 0.16
N ALA A 33 -24.53 21.57 1.33
CA ALA A 33 -25.81 21.01 1.79
C ALA A 33 -26.24 21.73 3.06
N GLU A 34 -27.52 22.14 3.13
CA GLU A 34 -28.10 22.86 4.27
C GLU A 34 -27.32 24.13 4.65
N LEU A 35 -26.82 24.86 3.66
CA LEU A 35 -26.08 26.12 3.81
C LEU A 35 -26.65 27.19 2.90
N TYR A 36 -26.60 28.43 3.37
CA TYR A 36 -27.05 29.58 2.61
C TYR A 36 -26.15 29.82 1.37
N GLN A 37 -26.81 30.07 0.26
CA GLN A 37 -26.17 30.47 -0.98
C GLN A 37 -26.56 31.89 -1.32
N SER A 38 -25.61 32.75 -1.64
CA SER A 38 -25.88 34.15 -2.04
C SER A 38 -26.78 34.20 -3.27
N LYS A 39 -27.43 35.34 -3.49
CA LYS A 39 -28.28 35.59 -4.69
C LYS A 39 -27.52 35.38 -6.00
N GLU A 40 -26.20 35.53 -5.99
CA GLU A 40 -25.31 35.29 -7.13
C GLU A 40 -24.91 33.84 -7.32
N GLY A 41 -25.45 32.92 -6.50
CA GLY A 41 -25.12 31.50 -6.57
C GLY A 41 -23.74 31.15 -5.99
N ARG A 42 -23.17 32.03 -5.16
CA ARG A 42 -21.84 31.84 -4.55
C ARG A 42 -21.96 31.49 -3.07
N TYR A 43 -20.96 30.78 -2.57
CA TYR A 43 -20.75 30.54 -1.15
C TYR A 43 -19.59 31.38 -0.66
N MET A 44 -19.87 32.35 0.24
CA MET A 44 -18.85 33.17 0.88
C MET A 44 -18.44 32.51 2.21
N MET A 45 -17.17 32.60 2.57
CA MET A 45 -16.65 31.99 3.79
C MET A 45 -17.40 32.49 5.03
N GLU A 46 -17.64 33.77 5.11
CA GLU A 46 -18.31 34.41 6.25
C GLU A 46 -19.75 33.95 6.41
N ASP A 47 -20.50 33.79 5.32
CA ASP A 47 -21.86 33.29 5.32
C ASP A 47 -21.92 31.83 5.75
N VAL A 48 -21.07 30.97 5.19
CA VAL A 48 -20.98 29.55 5.54
C VAL A 48 -20.58 29.38 7.01
N LEU A 49 -19.63 30.20 7.49
CA LEU A 49 -19.21 30.17 8.89
C LEU A 49 -20.38 30.57 9.81
N ALA A 50 -21.07 31.68 9.51
CA ALA A 50 -22.19 32.16 10.29
C ALA A 50 -23.35 31.14 10.34
N ASP A 51 -23.68 30.52 9.19
CA ASP A 51 -24.71 29.47 9.12
C ASP A 51 -24.37 28.27 10.00
N MET A 52 -23.13 27.77 9.89
CA MET A 52 -22.71 26.63 10.69
C MET A 52 -22.62 26.96 12.17
N GLU A 53 -22.13 28.14 12.55
CA GLU A 53 -22.07 28.58 13.95
C GLU A 53 -23.44 28.74 14.57
N ALA A 54 -24.42 29.25 13.81
CA ALA A 54 -25.81 29.41 14.26
C ALA A 54 -26.48 28.07 14.58
N LEU A 55 -26.05 26.98 13.96
CA LEU A 55 -26.56 25.63 14.18
C LEU A 55 -25.91 24.91 15.36
N ILE A 56 -24.85 25.46 15.96
CA ILE A 56 -24.22 24.90 17.16
C ILE A 56 -24.94 25.46 18.40
N PRO A 57 -25.64 24.62 19.20
CA PRO A 57 -26.36 25.11 20.37
C PRO A 57 -25.41 25.67 21.42
N LYS A 58 -25.80 26.81 22.04
CA LYS A 58 -25.03 27.49 23.10
C LYS A 58 -24.71 26.59 24.30
N LYS A 59 -25.52 25.59 24.61
CA LYS A 59 -25.31 24.60 25.68
C LYS A 59 -24.82 23.25 25.13
N CYS A 60 -23.83 23.25 24.26
CA CYS A 60 -23.24 22.03 23.74
C CYS A 60 -22.14 21.51 24.66
N ARG A 61 -22.22 20.21 25.05
CA ARG A 61 -21.18 19.55 25.87
C ARG A 61 -19.96 19.08 25.05
N THR A 62 -20.10 19.06 23.72
CA THR A 62 -19.06 18.60 22.82
C THR A 62 -18.10 19.75 22.52
N GLU A 63 -16.85 19.66 22.94
CA GLU A 63 -15.83 20.68 22.65
C GLU A 63 -15.47 20.72 21.16
N LYS A 64 -15.16 19.56 20.58
CA LYS A 64 -14.78 19.46 19.16
C LYS A 64 -16.02 19.26 18.29
N THR A 65 -16.70 20.35 18.01
CA THR A 65 -17.97 20.36 17.26
C THR A 65 -17.81 20.24 15.75
N VAL A 66 -16.59 20.38 15.22
CA VAL A 66 -16.32 20.36 13.77
C VAL A 66 -15.87 18.97 13.32
N PHE A 67 -16.49 18.47 12.27
CA PHE A 67 -16.07 17.30 11.51
C PHE A 67 -15.29 17.77 10.29
N HIS A 68 -14.09 17.25 10.10
CA HIS A 68 -13.31 17.49 8.89
C HIS A 68 -12.80 16.13 8.36
N CYS A 69 -13.11 15.85 7.11
CA CYS A 69 -12.70 14.61 6.45
C CYS A 69 -12.09 14.89 5.09
N SER A 70 -11.01 14.21 4.74
CA SER A 70 -10.58 14.14 3.34
C SER A 70 -10.83 12.75 2.78
N LEU A 71 -11.44 12.68 1.58
CA LEU A 71 -11.60 11.46 0.80
C LEU A 71 -10.59 11.49 -0.35
N ASN A 72 -9.74 10.48 -0.38
CA ASN A 72 -8.62 10.40 -1.30
C ASN A 72 -8.81 9.14 -2.18
N PRO A 73 -9.29 9.26 -3.43
CA PRO A 73 -9.32 8.19 -4.39
C PRO A 73 -7.93 7.62 -4.67
N HIS A 74 -7.86 6.52 -5.38
CA HIS A 74 -6.57 5.98 -5.83
C HIS A 74 -5.87 7.00 -6.74
N PRO A 75 -4.54 7.18 -6.70
CA PRO A 75 -3.83 8.17 -7.53
C PRO A 75 -4.07 8.02 -9.05
N ASP A 76 -4.32 6.81 -9.51
CA ASP A 76 -4.59 6.52 -10.92
C ASP A 76 -6.07 6.69 -11.31
N GLU A 77 -6.93 7.09 -10.36
CA GLU A 77 -8.33 7.41 -10.60
C GLU A 77 -8.45 8.88 -11.03
N LYS A 78 -9.18 9.08 -12.13
CA LYS A 78 -9.69 10.40 -12.54
C LYS A 78 -11.20 10.35 -12.47
N LEU A 79 -11.78 11.11 -11.57
CA LEU A 79 -13.21 11.11 -11.32
C LEU A 79 -13.81 12.47 -11.74
N SER A 80 -14.99 12.42 -12.38
CA SER A 80 -15.72 13.65 -12.67
C SER A 80 -16.24 14.30 -11.39
N ASP A 81 -16.57 15.58 -11.45
CA ASP A 81 -17.08 16.35 -10.31
C ASP A 81 -18.41 15.79 -9.83
N GLU A 82 -19.27 15.33 -10.74
CA GLU A 82 -20.55 14.68 -10.42
C GLU A 82 -20.30 13.39 -9.62
N ARG A 83 -19.30 12.61 -10.02
CA ARG A 83 -18.97 11.33 -9.37
C ARG A 83 -18.37 11.54 -7.99
N LEU A 84 -17.49 12.54 -7.84
CA LEU A 84 -16.95 12.94 -6.54
C LEU A 84 -18.04 13.46 -5.61
N THR A 85 -18.97 14.27 -6.14
CA THR A 85 -20.14 14.78 -5.41
C THR A 85 -21.03 13.64 -4.91
N GLN A 86 -21.32 12.67 -5.76
CA GLN A 86 -22.13 11.52 -5.39
C GLN A 86 -21.44 10.67 -4.32
N ILE A 87 -20.15 10.42 -4.45
CA ILE A 87 -19.35 9.71 -3.45
C ILE A 87 -19.38 10.45 -2.10
N ALA A 88 -19.24 11.78 -2.11
CA ALA A 88 -19.30 12.58 -0.88
C ALA A 88 -20.66 12.47 -0.19
N LYS A 89 -21.77 12.61 -0.93
CA LYS A 89 -23.13 12.46 -0.41
C LYS A 89 -23.35 11.10 0.24
N GLU A 90 -23.03 10.03 -0.48
CA GLU A 90 -23.20 8.67 0.03
C GLU A 90 -22.29 8.36 1.23
N TYR A 91 -21.08 8.89 1.23
CA TYR A 91 -20.19 8.77 2.39
C TYR A 91 -20.74 9.46 3.62
N MET A 92 -21.23 10.69 3.50
CA MET A 92 -21.81 11.46 4.60
C MET A 92 -23.08 10.79 5.13
N GLU A 93 -23.97 10.33 4.26
CA GLU A 93 -25.16 9.58 4.62
C GLU A 93 -24.83 8.31 5.41
N ALA A 94 -23.96 7.47 4.86
CA ALA A 94 -23.58 6.19 5.47
C ALA A 94 -22.83 6.37 6.81
N LEU A 95 -22.10 7.46 6.99
CA LEU A 95 -21.41 7.77 8.24
C LEU A 95 -22.35 8.34 9.31
N GLY A 96 -23.55 8.82 8.91
CA GLY A 96 -24.56 9.40 9.78
C GLY A 96 -24.60 10.94 9.80
N TYR A 97 -23.96 11.58 8.83
CA TYR A 97 -23.89 13.03 8.69
C TYR A 97 -24.78 13.57 7.55
N GLY A 98 -25.61 12.73 6.92
CA GLY A 98 -26.40 13.12 5.74
C GLY A 98 -27.41 14.26 5.98
N LYS A 99 -27.84 14.46 7.24
CA LYS A 99 -28.76 15.54 7.64
C LYS A 99 -28.03 16.74 8.27
N GLN A 100 -26.71 16.71 8.30
CA GLN A 100 -25.92 17.82 8.84
C GLN A 100 -25.63 18.84 7.74
N PRO A 101 -25.42 20.13 8.08
CA PRO A 101 -24.83 21.07 7.13
C PRO A 101 -23.41 20.62 6.81
N TYR A 102 -23.06 20.58 5.54
CA TYR A 102 -21.69 20.30 5.12
C TYR A 102 -21.36 20.95 3.79
N ILE A 103 -20.07 21.22 3.61
CA ILE A 103 -19.51 21.75 2.37
C ILE A 103 -18.38 20.84 1.89
N VAL A 104 -18.33 20.58 0.59
CA VAL A 104 -17.37 19.71 -0.07
C VAL A 104 -16.51 20.51 -1.01
N PHE A 105 -15.20 20.47 -0.81
CA PHE A 105 -14.21 21.11 -1.66
C PHE A 105 -13.43 20.05 -2.42
N LYS A 106 -13.25 20.26 -3.73
CA LYS A 106 -12.28 19.51 -4.54
C LYS A 106 -10.96 20.27 -4.52
N HIS A 107 -9.87 19.59 -4.21
CA HIS A 107 -8.51 20.12 -4.21
C HIS A 107 -7.71 19.56 -5.39
N ASN A 108 -6.95 20.45 -6.06
CA ASN A 108 -6.08 20.16 -7.19
C ASN A 108 -4.62 20.56 -6.91
N ASP A 109 -4.27 20.82 -5.65
CA ASP A 109 -2.96 21.29 -5.18
C ASP A 109 -1.85 20.23 -5.22
N ILE A 110 -2.21 18.98 -5.42
CA ILE A 110 -1.28 17.86 -5.56
C ILE A 110 -1.63 17.03 -6.81
N ALA A 111 -0.71 16.17 -7.25
CA ALA A 111 -0.87 15.38 -8.48
C ALA A 111 -2.11 14.46 -8.53
N ARG A 112 -2.82 14.29 -7.42
CA ARG A 112 -4.08 13.53 -7.34
C ARG A 112 -5.23 14.38 -6.86
N GLU A 113 -6.38 14.24 -7.48
CA GLU A 113 -7.62 14.86 -7.03
C GLU A 113 -8.08 14.23 -5.70
N HIS A 114 -8.54 15.06 -4.80
CA HIS A 114 -9.11 14.66 -3.54
C HIS A 114 -10.13 15.68 -3.05
N ILE A 115 -11.05 15.24 -2.19
CA ILE A 115 -12.06 16.13 -1.65
C ILE A 115 -11.90 16.29 -0.15
N HIS A 116 -12.23 17.50 0.32
CA HIS A 116 -12.34 17.86 1.72
C HIS A 116 -13.80 18.13 2.06
N ILE A 117 -14.26 17.62 3.19
CA ILE A 117 -15.63 17.79 3.70
C ILE A 117 -15.53 18.43 5.07
N VAL A 118 -16.19 19.55 5.25
CA VAL A 118 -16.32 20.23 6.54
C VAL A 118 -17.80 20.16 6.95
N SER A 119 -18.08 19.75 8.19
CA SER A 119 -19.45 19.58 8.73
C SER A 119 -19.45 19.74 10.25
N LEU A 120 -20.63 19.64 10.87
CA LEU A 120 -20.80 19.67 12.31
C LEU A 120 -20.94 18.27 12.90
N ARG A 121 -20.32 18.02 14.05
CA ARG A 121 -20.41 16.76 14.81
C ARG A 121 -21.56 16.72 15.79
N VAL A 122 -22.34 17.77 15.88
CA VAL A 122 -23.49 17.89 16.79
C VAL A 122 -24.73 18.26 16.00
N ASP A 123 -25.86 17.71 16.39
CA ASP A 123 -27.16 18.06 15.83
C ASP A 123 -27.69 19.37 16.43
N SER A 124 -28.85 19.85 15.96
CA SER A 124 -29.51 21.07 16.44
C SER A 124 -29.90 21.02 17.93
N ARG A 125 -29.88 19.84 18.57
CA ARG A 125 -30.10 19.64 20.01
C ARG A 125 -28.80 19.57 20.80
N GLY A 126 -27.65 19.71 20.17
CA GLY A 126 -26.35 19.59 20.80
C GLY A 126 -25.92 18.15 21.08
N GLN A 127 -26.62 17.16 20.52
CA GLN A 127 -26.24 15.76 20.64
C GLN A 127 -25.19 15.42 19.61
N LYS A 128 -24.13 14.76 20.06
CA LYS A 128 -23.04 14.35 19.21
C LYS A 128 -23.48 13.25 18.23
N ILE A 129 -23.17 13.44 16.96
CA ILE A 129 -23.34 12.39 15.95
C ILE A 129 -22.48 11.17 16.35
N ASN A 130 -23.04 9.96 16.16
CA ASN A 130 -22.38 8.73 16.59
C ASN A 130 -20.98 8.58 16.01
N ASP A 131 -19.97 8.72 16.86
CA ASP A 131 -18.56 8.57 16.51
C ASP A 131 -17.92 7.26 17.02
N LYS A 132 -18.74 6.34 17.59
CA LYS A 132 -18.25 5.03 18.03
C LYS A 132 -17.67 4.27 16.83
N PHE A 133 -16.39 3.86 16.98
CA PHE A 133 -15.65 3.19 15.92
C PHE A 133 -15.65 3.91 14.56
N GLU A 134 -15.74 5.25 14.56
CA GLU A 134 -15.88 6.09 13.37
C GLU A 134 -14.86 5.73 12.27
N LYS A 135 -13.57 5.57 12.62
CA LYS A 135 -12.53 5.18 11.66
C LYS A 135 -12.74 3.80 11.05
N ARG A 136 -13.27 2.84 11.82
CA ARG A 136 -13.59 1.49 11.32
C ARG A 136 -14.81 1.53 10.40
N ARG A 137 -15.86 2.23 10.78
CA ARG A 137 -17.06 2.44 9.95
C ARG A 137 -16.69 3.15 8.65
N SER A 138 -15.93 4.23 8.73
CA SER A 138 -15.44 4.97 7.59
C SER A 138 -14.66 4.07 6.60
N LYS A 139 -13.80 3.18 7.10
CA LYS A 139 -13.11 2.21 6.24
C LYS A 139 -14.05 1.24 5.55
N GLN A 140 -15.08 0.73 6.25
CA GLN A 140 -16.09 -0.14 5.66
C GLN A 140 -16.91 0.58 4.59
N ILE A 141 -17.28 1.85 4.84
CA ILE A 141 -18.00 2.70 3.89
C ILE A 141 -17.14 2.95 2.64
N THR A 142 -15.86 3.35 2.81
CA THR A 142 -14.98 3.57 1.64
C THR A 142 -14.77 2.30 0.82
N ASP A 143 -14.68 1.12 1.44
CA ASP A 143 -14.57 -0.16 0.73
C ASP A 143 -15.87 -0.52 -0.03
N ALA A 144 -17.03 -0.17 0.53
CA ALA A 144 -18.32 -0.34 -0.13
C ALA A 144 -18.48 0.60 -1.33
N LEU A 145 -18.08 1.88 -1.17
CA LEU A 145 -18.09 2.87 -2.26
C LEU A 145 -17.12 2.50 -3.38
N GLU A 146 -15.90 2.03 -3.05
CA GLU A 146 -14.97 1.52 -4.06
C GLU A 146 -15.61 0.43 -4.92
N ARG A 147 -16.32 -0.52 -4.31
CA ARG A 147 -17.01 -1.60 -5.05
C ARG A 147 -18.18 -1.07 -5.86
N LYS A 148 -19.04 -0.21 -5.26
CA LYS A 148 -20.23 0.35 -5.91
C LYS A 148 -19.89 1.17 -7.14
N PHE A 149 -18.85 2.01 -7.05
CA PHE A 149 -18.42 2.90 -8.12
C PHE A 149 -17.38 2.29 -9.07
N GLY A 150 -16.98 1.01 -8.85
CA GLY A 150 -15.97 0.33 -9.64
C GLY A 150 -14.58 0.96 -9.54
N LEU A 151 -14.25 1.56 -8.38
CA LEU A 151 -12.99 2.26 -8.18
C LEU A 151 -11.83 1.28 -7.89
N ILE A 152 -10.62 1.73 -8.15
CA ILE A 152 -9.41 1.00 -7.78
C ILE A 152 -9.32 0.93 -6.25
N PRO A 153 -9.29 -0.27 -5.64
CA PRO A 153 -9.20 -0.38 -4.20
C PRO A 153 -7.94 0.30 -3.65
N SER A 154 -8.10 1.12 -2.61
CA SER A 154 -6.98 1.80 -1.94
C SER A 154 -5.93 0.85 -1.34
N SER A 155 -6.30 -0.43 -1.18
CA SER A 155 -5.40 -1.50 -0.79
C SER A 155 -4.48 -1.98 -1.92
N LYS A 156 -4.80 -1.66 -3.18
CA LYS A 156 -3.99 -2.05 -4.34
C LYS A 156 -2.81 -1.09 -4.47
N VAL A 157 -1.62 -1.64 -4.64
CA VAL A 157 -0.43 -0.87 -5.06
C VAL A 157 -0.38 -0.97 -6.57
N THR A 158 -0.19 0.15 -7.25
CA THR A 158 -0.10 0.16 -8.71
C THR A 158 1.23 -0.40 -9.19
N GLU A 159 1.22 -0.95 -10.38
CA GLU A 159 2.45 -1.35 -11.07
C GLU A 159 3.41 -0.16 -11.20
N LYS A 160 2.87 1.04 -11.45
CA LYS A 160 3.64 2.29 -11.50
C LYS A 160 4.34 2.58 -10.18
N ALA A 161 3.64 2.46 -9.04
CA ALA A 161 4.25 2.69 -7.72
C ALA A 161 5.36 1.67 -7.41
N VAL A 162 5.23 0.42 -7.87
CA VAL A 162 6.28 -0.59 -7.73
C VAL A 162 7.48 -0.27 -8.63
N ALA A 163 7.23 0.16 -9.88
CA ALA A 163 8.27 0.50 -10.85
C ALA A 163 9.04 1.77 -10.44
N GLU A 164 8.34 2.77 -9.90
CA GLU A 164 8.91 4.06 -9.48
C GLU A 164 9.53 4.05 -8.07
N THR A 165 9.36 2.96 -7.29
CA THR A 165 9.99 2.87 -5.97
C THR A 165 11.51 2.78 -6.12
N PRO A 166 12.27 3.78 -5.63
CA PRO A 166 13.72 3.80 -5.79
C PRO A 166 14.39 2.75 -4.91
N LYS A 167 15.60 2.36 -5.28
CA LYS A 167 16.50 1.59 -4.41
C LYS A 167 16.88 2.46 -3.20
N VAL A 168 17.14 1.81 -2.06
CA VAL A 168 17.71 2.48 -0.89
C VAL A 168 19.12 2.95 -1.24
N ASP A 169 19.38 4.23 -1.03
CA ASP A 169 20.64 4.91 -1.34
C ASP A 169 21.09 5.68 -0.08
N ILE A 170 22.16 5.19 0.55
CA ILE A 170 22.70 5.80 1.76
C ILE A 170 23.27 7.20 1.54
N GLY A 171 23.71 7.51 0.29
CA GLY A 171 24.25 8.82 -0.08
C GLY A 171 23.21 9.94 -0.11
N LYS A 172 21.92 9.60 -0.25
CA LYS A 172 20.82 10.59 -0.30
C LYS A 172 20.29 11.01 1.07
N GLY A 173 20.82 10.47 2.18
CA GLY A 173 20.29 10.74 3.52
C GLY A 173 18.91 10.11 3.77
N ASN A 174 18.29 10.43 4.91
CA ASN A 174 16.95 9.93 5.28
C ASN A 174 16.76 8.42 5.09
N ILE A 175 17.79 7.63 5.37
CA ILE A 175 17.83 6.18 5.13
C ILE A 175 16.61 5.48 5.76
N LYS A 176 16.24 5.88 6.98
CA LYS A 176 15.10 5.32 7.69
C LYS A 176 13.79 5.50 6.91
N GLU A 177 13.56 6.65 6.31
CA GLU A 177 12.36 6.95 5.51
C GLU A 177 12.37 6.19 4.19
N GLN A 178 13.53 6.09 3.53
CA GLN A 178 13.69 5.29 2.31
C GLN A 178 13.36 3.81 2.60
N VAL A 179 13.95 3.23 3.66
CA VAL A 179 13.68 1.86 4.10
C VAL A 179 12.21 1.67 4.45
N ALA A 180 11.61 2.61 5.19
CA ALA A 180 10.19 2.57 5.55
C ALA A 180 9.28 2.57 4.31
N SER A 181 9.60 3.37 3.30
CA SER A 181 8.85 3.45 2.04
C SER A 181 8.90 2.11 1.29
N VAL A 182 10.10 1.57 1.07
CA VAL A 182 10.30 0.28 0.40
C VAL A 182 9.60 -0.86 1.14
N VAL A 183 9.82 -0.99 2.46
CA VAL A 183 9.23 -2.08 3.25
C VAL A 183 7.71 -2.03 3.21
N ARG A 184 7.10 -0.86 3.41
CA ARG A 184 5.63 -0.71 3.37
C ARG A 184 5.06 -1.03 1.99
N MET A 185 5.72 -0.59 0.91
CA MET A 185 5.32 -0.91 -0.45
C MET A 185 5.41 -2.42 -0.68
N VAL A 186 6.54 -3.05 -0.36
CA VAL A 186 6.76 -4.50 -0.54
C VAL A 186 5.73 -5.31 0.26
N LEU A 187 5.55 -5.01 1.54
CA LEU A 187 4.58 -5.71 2.37
C LEU A 187 3.12 -5.49 1.91
N LYS A 188 2.82 -4.38 1.26
CA LYS A 188 1.48 -4.09 0.73
C LYS A 188 1.23 -4.82 -0.59
N HIS A 189 2.20 -4.86 -1.49
CA HIS A 189 2.05 -5.37 -2.86
C HIS A 189 2.27 -6.89 -2.95
N TYR A 190 3.34 -7.41 -2.34
CA TYR A 190 3.77 -8.78 -2.57
C TYR A 190 3.15 -9.81 -1.62
N LYS A 191 2.90 -11.01 -2.15
CA LYS A 191 2.63 -12.24 -1.42
C LYS A 191 3.91 -13.08 -1.38
N PHE A 192 4.30 -13.52 -0.21
CA PHE A 192 5.48 -14.36 0.02
C PHE A 192 5.21 -15.28 1.21
N CYS A 193 5.85 -16.43 1.26
CA CYS A 193 5.61 -17.48 2.25
C CYS A 193 6.80 -17.79 3.14
N SER A 194 7.88 -17.01 3.04
CA SER A 194 9.08 -17.13 3.89
C SER A 194 9.87 -15.82 3.91
N LEU A 195 10.72 -15.64 4.91
CA LEU A 195 11.68 -14.52 4.94
C LEU A 195 12.66 -14.57 3.77
N GLY A 196 13.03 -15.77 3.29
CA GLY A 196 13.87 -15.93 2.11
C GLY A 196 13.22 -15.39 0.83
N GLU A 197 11.91 -15.57 0.67
CA GLU A 197 11.15 -14.97 -0.44
C GLU A 197 11.01 -13.45 -0.27
N LEU A 198 10.80 -12.97 0.95
CA LEU A 198 10.79 -11.54 1.25
C LEU A 198 12.16 -10.90 0.93
N ASN A 199 13.25 -11.53 1.33
CA ASN A 199 14.62 -11.06 1.00
C ASN A 199 14.87 -11.03 -0.51
N ALA A 200 14.36 -11.99 -1.26
CA ALA A 200 14.47 -11.98 -2.71
C ALA A 200 13.71 -10.80 -3.36
N ILE A 201 12.60 -10.36 -2.77
CA ILE A 201 11.92 -9.14 -3.21
C ILE A 201 12.73 -7.89 -2.84
N LEU A 202 13.15 -7.79 -1.57
CA LEU A 202 13.85 -6.64 -1.01
C LEU A 202 15.21 -6.38 -1.69
N SER A 203 15.88 -7.44 -2.18
CA SER A 203 17.17 -7.30 -2.88
C SER A 203 17.11 -6.40 -4.12
N LYS A 204 15.95 -6.26 -4.79
CA LYS A 204 15.73 -5.30 -5.88
C LYS A 204 15.93 -3.86 -5.44
N TYR A 205 15.71 -3.59 -4.16
CA TYR A 205 15.69 -2.25 -3.58
C TYR A 205 16.90 -2.00 -2.66
N ASN A 206 17.96 -2.79 -2.79
CA ASN A 206 19.16 -2.69 -1.95
C ASN A 206 18.84 -2.79 -0.46
N LEU A 207 17.99 -3.75 -0.11
CA LEU A 207 17.53 -3.96 1.25
C LEU A 207 17.44 -5.45 1.55
N ALA A 208 17.80 -5.81 2.79
CA ALA A 208 17.60 -7.14 3.35
C ALA A 208 16.82 -7.05 4.67
N VAL A 209 16.22 -8.18 5.09
CA VAL A 209 15.58 -8.34 6.39
C VAL A 209 16.22 -9.52 7.12
N GLU A 210 16.52 -9.33 8.40
CA GLU A 210 17.10 -10.37 9.26
C GLU A 210 16.23 -10.55 10.51
N GLU A 211 16.14 -11.80 10.95
CA GLU A 211 15.49 -12.16 12.20
C GLU A 211 16.49 -12.01 13.34
N VAL A 212 16.11 -11.29 14.38
CA VAL A 212 16.92 -11.10 15.58
C VAL A 212 16.18 -11.75 16.74
N LYS A 213 16.87 -12.64 17.43
CA LYS A 213 16.40 -13.27 18.67
C LYS A 213 17.15 -12.67 19.84
N THR A 214 16.44 -12.03 20.73
CA THR A 214 17.00 -11.44 21.95
C THR A 214 16.32 -12.01 23.18
N GLU A 215 17.04 -12.09 24.28
CA GLU A 215 16.49 -12.44 25.58
C GLU A 215 16.70 -11.27 26.54
N PHE A 216 15.62 -10.82 27.17
CA PHE A 216 15.68 -9.78 28.18
C PHE A 216 14.83 -10.18 29.38
N ARG A 217 15.46 -10.19 30.56
CA ARG A 217 14.82 -10.60 31.82
C ARG A 217 14.12 -11.96 31.73
N GLY A 218 14.78 -12.97 31.13
CA GLY A 218 14.23 -14.32 30.96
C GLY A 218 13.10 -14.47 29.94
N LYS A 219 12.73 -13.39 29.23
CA LYS A 219 11.76 -13.43 28.12
C LYS A 219 12.46 -13.35 26.78
N LYS A 220 12.11 -14.30 25.89
CA LYS A 220 12.60 -14.32 24.50
C LYS A 220 11.76 -13.38 23.64
N TYR A 221 12.43 -12.59 22.82
CA TYR A 221 11.82 -11.66 21.89
C TYR A 221 12.32 -11.96 20.48
N ASP A 222 11.37 -12.16 19.57
CA ASP A 222 11.67 -12.26 18.15
C ASP A 222 11.45 -10.90 17.49
N GLY A 223 12.48 -10.38 16.85
CA GLY A 223 12.50 -9.08 16.17
C GLY A 223 12.87 -9.23 14.71
N LEU A 224 12.65 -8.17 13.94
CA LEU A 224 13.19 -7.99 12.59
C LEU A 224 14.03 -6.72 12.54
N VAL A 225 15.14 -6.79 11.82
CA VAL A 225 15.92 -5.63 11.41
C VAL A 225 16.00 -5.58 9.90
N TYR A 226 15.98 -4.37 9.37
CA TYR A 226 16.14 -4.12 7.94
C TYR A 226 17.50 -3.51 7.69
N VAL A 227 18.25 -4.09 6.75
CA VAL A 227 19.66 -3.77 6.51
C VAL A 227 19.83 -3.25 5.09
N PRO A 228 20.25 -2.00 4.88
CA PRO A 228 20.67 -1.51 3.58
C PRO A 228 21.83 -2.33 3.03
N THR A 229 21.76 -2.67 1.73
CA THR A 229 22.74 -3.49 1.04
C THR A 229 23.22 -2.78 -0.23
N ASP A 230 24.37 -3.18 -0.73
CA ASP A 230 24.82 -2.84 -2.09
C ASP A 230 24.12 -3.70 -3.15
N ASP A 231 24.41 -3.46 -4.42
CA ASP A 231 23.85 -4.23 -5.54
C ASP A 231 24.30 -5.71 -5.55
N LYS A 232 25.30 -6.08 -4.77
CA LYS A 232 25.79 -7.46 -4.61
C LYS A 232 25.21 -8.13 -3.36
N GLY A 233 24.46 -7.39 -2.53
CA GLY A 233 23.86 -7.88 -1.29
C GLY A 233 24.78 -7.74 -0.06
N GLY A 234 25.92 -7.07 -0.20
CA GLY A 234 26.81 -6.72 0.91
C GLY A 234 26.16 -5.66 1.82
N LYS A 235 26.26 -5.81 3.13
CA LYS A 235 25.71 -4.85 4.12
C LYS A 235 26.56 -3.56 4.08
N ILE A 236 25.90 -2.41 3.90
CA ILE A 236 26.58 -1.11 3.76
C ILE A 236 26.19 -0.08 4.84
N SER A 237 25.28 -0.45 5.75
CA SER A 237 24.83 0.43 6.83
C SER A 237 24.42 -0.38 8.07
N THR A 238 24.25 0.30 9.20
CA THR A 238 23.74 -0.30 10.42
C THR A 238 22.30 -0.80 10.23
N PRO A 239 21.95 -1.95 10.80
CA PRO A 239 20.57 -2.46 10.78
C PRO A 239 19.60 -1.48 11.45
N ILE A 240 18.41 -1.32 10.85
CA ILE A 240 17.32 -0.49 11.39
C ILE A 240 16.29 -1.42 12.00
N ASN A 241 15.96 -1.24 13.28
CA ASN A 241 14.94 -2.03 13.93
C ASN A 241 13.57 -1.80 13.28
N ALA A 242 12.79 -2.86 13.11
CA ALA A 242 11.44 -2.76 12.56
C ALA A 242 10.53 -1.83 13.39
N SER A 243 10.73 -1.76 14.72
CA SER A 243 10.04 -0.82 15.62
C SER A 243 10.25 0.65 15.22
N ASP A 244 11.45 0.98 14.71
CA ASP A 244 11.83 2.34 14.33
C ASP A 244 11.23 2.77 12.98
N ILE A 245 10.85 1.79 12.15
CA ILE A 245 10.15 2.01 10.87
C ILE A 245 8.66 2.27 11.12
N GLY A 246 8.08 1.61 12.12
CA GLY A 246 6.69 1.80 12.53
C GLY A 246 5.86 0.53 12.61
N ARG A 247 4.54 0.73 12.78
CA ARG A 247 3.61 -0.39 12.94
C ARG A 247 3.43 -1.20 11.64
N GLY A 248 3.23 -2.51 11.79
CA GLY A 248 2.88 -3.40 10.67
C GLY A 248 4.06 -3.95 9.86
N VAL A 249 5.30 -3.66 10.27
CA VAL A 249 6.54 -4.12 9.60
C VAL A 249 7.41 -5.02 10.49
N GLY A 250 7.03 -5.22 11.75
CA GLY A 250 7.74 -6.07 12.70
C GLY A 250 7.45 -7.57 12.53
N TYR A 251 8.13 -8.38 13.34
CA TYR A 251 8.13 -9.85 13.27
C TYR A 251 6.71 -10.44 13.20
N THR A 252 5.86 -10.14 14.18
CA THR A 252 4.48 -10.68 14.24
C THR A 252 3.66 -10.31 12.99
N ALA A 253 3.78 -9.07 12.50
CA ALA A 253 3.04 -8.63 11.32
C ALA A 253 3.50 -9.35 10.05
N VAL A 254 4.81 -9.55 9.88
CA VAL A 254 5.39 -10.27 8.74
C VAL A 254 5.03 -11.77 8.82
N GLN A 255 5.10 -12.40 9.99
CA GLN A 255 4.70 -13.79 10.16
C GLN A 255 3.20 -14.01 9.86
N ASN A 256 2.32 -13.12 10.33
CA ASN A 256 0.90 -13.16 10.00
C ASN A 256 0.66 -13.05 8.49
N ARG A 257 1.44 -12.20 7.81
CA ARG A 257 1.37 -12.05 6.35
C ARG A 257 1.84 -13.31 5.63
N ILE A 258 2.92 -13.93 6.09
CA ILE A 258 3.41 -15.22 5.59
C ILE A 258 2.32 -16.28 5.70
N GLN A 259 1.68 -16.42 6.86
CA GLN A 259 0.60 -17.40 7.06
C GLN A 259 -0.60 -17.13 6.14
N LYS A 260 -1.03 -15.87 6.03
CA LYS A 260 -2.11 -15.47 5.11
C LYS A 260 -1.75 -15.75 3.65
N SER A 261 -0.50 -15.51 3.27
CA SER A 261 -0.02 -15.78 1.91
C SER A 261 -0.03 -17.26 1.61
N LYS A 262 0.41 -18.14 2.54
CA LYS A 262 0.38 -19.61 2.38
C LYS A 262 -1.02 -20.14 2.05
N GLN A 263 -2.06 -19.53 2.62
CA GLN A 263 -3.46 -19.92 2.35
C GLN A 263 -3.93 -19.50 0.95
N ASN A 264 -3.44 -18.35 0.46
CA ASN A 264 -3.96 -17.71 -0.74
C ASN A 264 -3.07 -17.85 -1.99
N ILE A 265 -1.91 -18.50 -1.87
CA ILE A 265 -0.92 -18.57 -2.95
C ILE A 265 -1.19 -19.73 -3.95
N LYS A 266 -1.89 -20.78 -3.51
CA LYS A 266 -2.11 -22.00 -4.30
C LYS A 266 -2.64 -21.75 -5.72
N PRO A 267 -3.65 -20.87 -5.94
CA PRO A 267 -4.16 -20.60 -7.29
C PRO A 267 -3.17 -19.89 -8.22
N LEU A 268 -2.13 -19.26 -7.66
CA LEU A 268 -1.15 -18.46 -8.42
C LEU A 268 0.08 -19.27 -8.84
N ILE A 269 0.32 -20.41 -8.19
CA ILE A 269 1.47 -21.28 -8.48
C ILE A 269 1.48 -21.76 -9.94
N PRO A 270 0.37 -22.23 -10.54
CA PRO A 270 0.37 -22.72 -11.92
C PRO A 270 0.82 -21.66 -12.92
N THR A 271 0.40 -20.40 -12.75
CA THR A 271 0.77 -19.30 -13.64
C THR A 271 2.28 -19.07 -13.66
N VAL A 272 2.91 -18.98 -12.48
CA VAL A 272 4.36 -18.80 -12.37
C VAL A 272 5.10 -20.03 -12.88
N ARG A 273 4.62 -21.24 -12.51
CA ARG A 273 5.20 -22.51 -12.99
C ARG A 273 5.22 -22.60 -14.51
N ASN A 274 4.11 -22.26 -15.17
CA ASN A 274 4.02 -22.34 -16.63
C ASN A 274 5.00 -21.38 -17.31
N LYS A 275 5.16 -20.16 -16.82
CA LYS A 275 6.15 -19.21 -17.34
C LYS A 275 7.57 -19.76 -17.22
N VAL A 276 7.92 -20.31 -16.05
CA VAL A 276 9.25 -20.93 -15.82
C VAL A 276 9.42 -22.17 -16.73
N LEU A 277 8.40 -23.00 -16.86
CA LEU A 277 8.45 -24.18 -17.75
C LEU A 277 8.66 -23.77 -19.21
N GLN A 278 7.94 -22.78 -19.70
CA GLN A 278 8.12 -22.25 -21.06
C GLN A 278 9.55 -21.74 -21.28
N THR A 279 10.10 -21.00 -20.33
CA THR A 279 11.49 -20.53 -20.38
C THR A 279 12.47 -21.71 -20.40
N MET A 280 12.29 -22.72 -19.54
CA MET A 280 13.20 -23.86 -19.51
C MET A 280 13.13 -24.73 -20.76
N ARG A 281 11.98 -24.76 -21.47
CA ARG A 281 11.85 -25.43 -22.78
C ARG A 281 12.75 -24.82 -23.86
N THR A 282 13.14 -23.58 -23.74
CA THR A 282 14.08 -22.92 -24.64
C THR A 282 15.55 -23.27 -24.33
N SER A 283 15.80 -24.07 -23.30
CA SER A 283 17.14 -24.57 -22.90
C SER A 283 18.18 -23.45 -22.73
N PRO A 284 18.01 -22.51 -21.78
CA PRO A 284 18.98 -21.47 -21.51
C PRO A 284 20.30 -22.07 -21.01
N ASN A 285 21.44 -21.73 -21.65
CA ASN A 285 22.72 -22.33 -21.34
C ASN A 285 23.42 -21.69 -20.12
N THR A 286 23.04 -20.44 -19.79
CA THR A 286 23.65 -19.69 -18.70
C THR A 286 22.60 -19.08 -17.79
N GLU A 287 22.99 -18.76 -16.56
CA GLU A 287 22.12 -18.03 -15.61
C GLU A 287 21.72 -16.64 -16.17
N LYS A 288 22.60 -15.98 -16.92
CA LYS A 288 22.33 -14.69 -17.57
C LYS A 288 21.21 -14.85 -18.60
N GLU A 289 21.29 -15.88 -19.42
CA GLU A 289 20.28 -16.19 -20.43
C GLU A 289 18.96 -16.60 -19.77
N LEU A 290 18.98 -17.41 -18.71
CA LEU A 290 17.80 -17.72 -17.92
C LEU A 290 17.10 -16.45 -17.38
N ARG A 291 17.88 -15.51 -16.82
CA ARG A 291 17.35 -14.24 -16.31
C ARG A 291 16.65 -13.44 -17.41
N GLN A 292 17.34 -13.27 -18.54
CA GLN A 292 16.81 -12.51 -19.68
C GLN A 292 15.50 -13.11 -20.20
N ARG A 293 15.46 -14.42 -20.44
CA ARG A 293 14.27 -15.10 -20.95
C ARG A 293 13.10 -15.12 -19.95
N LEU A 294 13.38 -15.15 -18.63
CA LEU A 294 12.37 -15.01 -17.62
C LEU A 294 11.81 -13.58 -17.58
N GLU A 295 12.64 -12.55 -17.76
CA GLU A 295 12.20 -11.16 -17.85
C GLU A 295 11.26 -10.95 -19.05
N GLU A 296 11.53 -11.56 -20.20
CA GLU A 296 10.64 -11.56 -21.37
C GLU A 296 9.26 -12.17 -21.04
N GLN A 297 9.21 -13.13 -20.11
CA GLN A 297 7.96 -13.71 -19.58
C GLN A 297 7.36 -12.90 -18.42
N GLY A 298 7.95 -11.76 -18.07
CA GLY A 298 7.53 -10.91 -16.94
C GLY A 298 7.85 -11.51 -15.57
N LEU A 299 8.89 -12.35 -15.49
CA LEU A 299 9.40 -12.92 -14.24
C LEU A 299 10.83 -12.47 -13.98
N ARG A 300 11.07 -12.00 -12.78
CA ARG A 300 12.43 -11.80 -12.24
C ARG A 300 12.86 -13.02 -11.45
N VAL A 301 14.13 -13.41 -11.53
CA VAL A 301 14.69 -14.52 -10.76
C VAL A 301 15.84 -14.06 -9.88
N VAL A 302 15.83 -14.52 -8.63
CA VAL A 302 16.92 -14.33 -7.67
C VAL A 302 17.56 -15.69 -7.38
N ILE A 303 18.83 -15.83 -7.77
CA ILE A 303 19.64 -17.01 -7.57
C ILE A 303 20.63 -16.73 -6.45
N ARG A 304 20.65 -17.57 -5.43
CA ARG A 304 21.55 -17.46 -4.28
C ARG A 304 22.57 -18.58 -4.32
N LYS A 305 23.84 -18.20 -4.20
CA LYS A 305 24.98 -19.09 -4.23
C LYS A 305 25.73 -19.02 -2.90
N ASN A 306 26.34 -20.12 -2.51
CA ASN A 306 27.31 -20.12 -1.42
C ASN A 306 28.72 -19.75 -1.95
N GLU A 307 29.70 -19.69 -1.07
CA GLU A 307 31.10 -19.35 -1.38
C GLU A 307 31.72 -20.26 -2.44
N SER A 308 31.31 -21.54 -2.49
CA SER A 308 31.76 -22.49 -3.53
C SER A 308 31.03 -22.32 -4.88
N GLY A 309 30.19 -21.29 -5.05
CA GLY A 309 29.42 -21.05 -6.28
C GLY A 309 28.21 -21.93 -6.47
N ARG A 310 27.92 -22.85 -5.53
CA ARG A 310 26.75 -23.75 -5.59
C ARG A 310 25.46 -22.99 -5.38
N ILE A 311 24.48 -23.19 -6.26
CA ILE A 311 23.12 -22.64 -6.12
C ILE A 311 22.39 -23.40 -4.98
N TYR A 312 22.11 -22.67 -3.89
CA TYR A 312 21.34 -23.21 -2.77
C TYR A 312 19.93 -22.63 -2.67
N GLY A 313 19.64 -21.54 -3.39
CA GLY A 313 18.32 -20.91 -3.41
C GLY A 313 17.98 -20.34 -4.78
N ILE A 314 16.73 -20.50 -5.20
CA ILE A 314 16.19 -19.87 -6.39
C ILE A 314 14.78 -19.39 -6.07
N THR A 315 14.49 -18.14 -6.40
CA THR A 315 13.19 -17.50 -6.15
C THR A 315 12.72 -16.80 -7.40
N PHE A 316 11.52 -17.12 -7.87
CA PHE A 316 10.86 -16.50 -9.01
C PHE A 316 9.89 -15.43 -8.52
N ILE A 317 9.91 -14.26 -9.13
CA ILE A 317 9.14 -13.09 -8.70
C ILE A 317 8.38 -12.55 -9.90
N ASP A 318 7.06 -12.49 -9.78
CA ASP A 318 6.17 -11.78 -10.69
C ASP A 318 5.89 -10.40 -10.09
N ASP A 319 6.61 -9.38 -10.53
CA ASP A 319 6.49 -8.01 -10.00
C ASP A 319 5.10 -7.43 -10.32
N LYS A 320 4.48 -7.79 -11.45
CA LYS A 320 3.13 -7.39 -11.83
C LYS A 320 2.06 -8.09 -11.02
N GLY A 321 2.18 -9.41 -10.86
CA GLY A 321 1.27 -10.23 -10.05
C GLY A 321 1.45 -10.04 -8.54
N GLY A 322 2.53 -9.38 -8.09
CA GLY A 322 2.85 -9.16 -6.70
C GLY A 322 3.08 -10.47 -5.94
N ILE A 323 3.90 -11.37 -6.48
CA ILE A 323 4.15 -12.69 -5.88
C ILE A 323 5.62 -13.10 -6.00
N ALA A 324 6.15 -13.69 -4.94
CA ALA A 324 7.46 -14.34 -4.93
C ALA A 324 7.35 -15.77 -4.45
N LEU A 325 7.96 -16.69 -5.19
CA LEU A 325 7.92 -18.13 -4.94
C LEU A 325 9.32 -18.72 -5.02
N ASN A 326 9.74 -19.41 -3.96
CA ASN A 326 10.90 -20.30 -4.06
C ASN A 326 10.62 -21.41 -5.07
N GLY A 327 11.64 -21.81 -5.83
CA GLY A 327 11.50 -22.86 -6.83
C GLY A 327 10.91 -24.17 -6.31
N SER A 328 11.23 -24.54 -5.06
CA SER A 328 10.64 -25.72 -4.41
C SER A 328 9.11 -25.66 -4.26
N ARG A 329 8.51 -24.48 -4.23
CA ARG A 329 7.04 -24.31 -4.20
C ARG A 329 6.39 -24.55 -5.56
N LEU A 330 7.15 -24.37 -6.64
CA LEU A 330 6.67 -24.68 -8.00
C LEU A 330 6.68 -26.20 -8.25
N GLY A 331 7.42 -26.96 -7.45
CA GLY A 331 7.57 -28.41 -7.55
C GLY A 331 9.02 -28.86 -7.42
N LYS A 332 9.22 -30.17 -7.25
CA LYS A 332 10.57 -30.77 -7.08
C LYS A 332 11.50 -30.45 -8.25
N GLY A 333 10.99 -30.40 -9.47
CA GLY A 333 11.75 -30.08 -10.68
C GLY A 333 12.24 -28.64 -10.80
N TYR A 334 11.77 -27.73 -9.91
CA TYR A 334 12.13 -26.30 -9.91
C TYR A 334 12.96 -25.91 -8.69
N ALA A 335 13.40 -26.87 -7.90
CA ALA A 335 14.22 -26.60 -6.71
C ALA A 335 15.65 -26.19 -7.09
N ALA A 336 16.32 -25.46 -6.20
CA ALA A 336 17.65 -24.91 -6.44
C ALA A 336 18.70 -25.94 -6.88
N ASN A 337 18.67 -27.15 -6.32
CA ASN A 337 19.58 -28.23 -6.69
C ASN A 337 19.42 -28.69 -8.15
N ILE A 338 18.23 -28.58 -8.72
CA ILE A 338 17.98 -28.90 -10.13
C ILE A 338 18.67 -27.86 -11.02
N PHE A 339 18.53 -26.59 -10.72
CA PHE A 339 19.23 -25.51 -11.45
C PHE A 339 20.74 -25.56 -11.24
N ASN A 340 21.19 -25.96 -10.03
CA ASN A 340 22.62 -26.18 -9.81
C ASN A 340 23.15 -27.28 -10.72
N GLY A 341 22.51 -28.46 -10.80
CA GLY A 341 22.89 -29.52 -11.72
C GLY A 341 22.79 -29.12 -13.19
N TYR A 342 21.74 -28.35 -13.53
CA TYR A 342 21.51 -27.86 -14.89
C TYR A 342 22.65 -26.99 -15.41
N PHE A 343 23.16 -26.03 -14.62
CA PHE A 343 24.24 -25.13 -15.05
C PHE A 343 25.64 -25.71 -14.82
N SER A 344 25.79 -26.71 -13.94
CA SER A 344 27.11 -27.34 -13.69
C SER A 344 27.49 -28.40 -14.73
N ASN A 345 26.52 -28.94 -15.45
CA ASN A 345 26.77 -29.98 -16.48
C ASN A 345 25.93 -29.73 -17.74
N PRO A 346 26.42 -28.94 -18.71
CA PRO A 346 25.67 -28.60 -19.93
C PRO A 346 25.23 -29.81 -20.78
N ALA A 347 25.97 -30.91 -20.75
CA ALA A 347 25.59 -32.11 -21.48
C ALA A 347 24.36 -32.83 -20.94
N HIS A 348 23.98 -32.58 -19.68
CA HIS A 348 22.80 -33.17 -19.01
C HIS A 348 21.52 -32.31 -19.13
N ASN A 349 21.62 -31.12 -19.72
CA ASN A 349 20.57 -30.09 -19.69
C ASN A 349 19.24 -30.52 -20.33
N LEU A 350 19.28 -31.32 -21.38
CA LEU A 350 18.06 -31.77 -22.09
C LEU A 350 17.29 -32.88 -21.35
N TYR A 351 17.93 -33.65 -20.50
CA TYR A 351 17.32 -34.84 -19.89
C TYR A 351 16.61 -34.57 -18.55
N VAL A 352 17.18 -33.67 -17.73
CA VAL A 352 16.71 -33.45 -16.35
C VAL A 352 15.42 -32.62 -16.32
N VAL A 353 15.25 -31.67 -17.24
CA VAL A 353 14.04 -30.82 -17.31
C VAL A 353 12.88 -31.59 -17.96
N LYS A 354 13.14 -32.42 -18.97
CA LYS A 354 12.09 -33.21 -19.65
C LYS A 354 11.48 -34.30 -18.77
N GLN A 355 12.25 -34.98 -17.93
CA GLN A 355 11.68 -36.08 -17.12
C GLN A 355 11.00 -35.65 -15.81
N LYS A 356 11.32 -34.45 -15.26
CA LYS A 356 10.75 -34.01 -13.96
C LYS A 356 9.64 -32.98 -14.10
N CYS A 357 9.35 -32.48 -15.29
CA CYS A 357 8.21 -31.59 -15.55
C CYS A 357 6.96 -32.32 -16.08
N THR A 358 7.03 -33.61 -16.31
CA THR A 358 5.95 -34.45 -16.85
C THR A 358 5.23 -35.29 -15.77
N THR A 359 5.61 -35.18 -14.53
CA THR A 359 4.93 -35.75 -13.35
C THR A 359 4.60 -34.60 -12.38
#